data_84926918f9d04198454ab8a0bbf3c730
#
_entry.id   84926918f9d04198454ab8a0bbf3c730
#
_cell.length_a   1.000
_cell.length_b   1.000
_cell.length_c   1.000
_cell.angle_alpha   90.00
_cell.angle_beta   90.00
_cell.angle_gamma   90.00
#
_symmetry.space_group_name_H-M   'P 1'
#
loop_
_entity.id
_entity.type
_entity.pdbx_description
1 polymer ?
#
loop_
_entity_poly.entity_id
_entity_poly.type
_entity_poly.pdbx_seq_one_letter_code
_entity_poly.pdbx_strand_id
1 'polypeptide(L)'
;IVDFIDMSCDEHREAVLAELRRSVSTDRTRMTVSNFTELGLVEMTRKRTRESLAHVLCEPCPMCGGRGEVRTARTVCYSIMREIVRLCKQYQETKEFHIQASQTVIDMLLEEESQALELLQAFVEKPVHLEVEPSYTQEQFDVILA
;
A
#
# COMPACT_ATOMS: atom_id res chain seq x y z
N ILE A 1 -19.86 8.97 -2.09
CA ILE A 1 -20.82 8.05 -1.47
C ILE A 1 -20.83 8.33 0.02
N VAL A 2 -22.02 8.50 0.60
CA VAL A 2 -22.22 8.72 2.04
C VAL A 2 -22.96 7.51 2.61
N ASP A 3 -22.48 7.01 3.72
CA ASP A 3 -23.01 5.82 4.39
C ASP A 3 -23.92 6.23 5.56
N PHE A 4 -25.18 5.81 5.51
CA PHE A 4 -26.20 6.04 6.52
C PHE A 4 -26.87 4.72 6.94
N ILE A 5 -26.09 3.63 7.04
CA ILE A 5 -26.60 2.26 7.25
C ILE A 5 -27.49 2.10 8.49
N ASP A 6 -27.27 2.89 9.53
CA ASP A 6 -28.00 2.73 10.81
C ASP A 6 -29.27 3.57 10.90
N MET A 7 -29.75 4.17 9.80
CA MET A 7 -30.99 4.95 9.79
C MET A 7 -32.20 4.08 9.50
N SER A 8 -32.97 3.76 10.54
CA SER A 8 -34.16 2.92 10.45
C SER A 8 -35.47 3.68 10.18
N CYS A 9 -35.50 5.00 10.41
CA CYS A 9 -36.70 5.84 10.26
C CYS A 9 -36.71 6.54 8.90
N ASP A 10 -37.77 6.33 8.12
CA ASP A 10 -37.89 6.93 6.78
C ASP A 10 -38.04 8.46 6.84
N GLU A 11 -38.70 9.01 7.86
CA GLU A 11 -38.81 10.46 8.07
C GLU A 11 -37.42 11.10 8.25
N HIS A 12 -36.52 10.42 8.97
CA HIS A 12 -35.15 10.90 9.15
C HIS A 12 -34.33 10.81 7.84
N ARG A 13 -34.53 9.75 7.05
CA ARG A 13 -33.90 9.63 5.72
C ARG A 13 -34.34 10.75 4.78
N GLU A 14 -35.64 11.06 4.76
CA GLU A 14 -36.16 12.16 3.95
C GLU A 14 -35.63 13.52 4.40
N ALA A 15 -35.55 13.77 5.71
CA ALA A 15 -35.00 14.99 6.27
C ALA A 15 -33.52 15.18 5.87
N VAL A 16 -32.73 14.10 5.95
CA VAL A 16 -31.30 14.12 5.53
C VAL A 16 -31.17 14.42 4.03
N LEU A 17 -31.97 13.77 3.18
CA LEU A 17 -31.95 14.03 1.73
C LEU A 17 -32.36 15.46 1.39
N ALA A 18 -33.41 15.99 2.05
CA ALA A 18 -33.86 17.35 1.86
C ALA A 18 -32.75 18.35 2.23
N GLU A 19 -32.11 18.17 3.38
CA GLU A 19 -31.02 19.03 3.81
C GLU A 19 -29.78 18.93 2.90
N LEU A 20 -29.39 17.72 2.50
CA LEU A 20 -28.29 17.51 1.55
C LEU A 20 -28.57 18.22 0.22
N ARG A 21 -29.76 18.02 -0.35
CA ARG A 21 -30.14 18.69 -1.60
C ARG A 21 -30.20 20.22 -1.46
N ARG A 22 -30.69 20.73 -0.33
CA ARG A 22 -30.68 22.15 -0.01
C ARG A 22 -29.25 22.70 0.04
N SER A 23 -28.37 22.02 0.71
CA SER A 23 -26.96 22.43 0.87
C SER A 23 -26.21 22.45 -0.46
N VAL A 24 -26.42 21.46 -1.33
CA VAL A 24 -25.74 21.39 -2.63
C VAL A 24 -26.38 22.31 -3.67
N SER A 25 -27.63 22.78 -3.48
CA SER A 25 -28.32 23.67 -4.42
C SER A 25 -27.67 25.05 -4.57
N THR A 26 -26.83 25.44 -3.60
CA THR A 26 -26.07 26.70 -3.66
C THR A 26 -24.83 26.62 -4.56
N ASP A 27 -24.38 25.41 -4.90
CA ASP A 27 -23.24 25.22 -5.80
C ASP A 27 -23.67 25.48 -7.26
N ARG A 28 -22.93 26.32 -7.97
CA ARG A 28 -23.15 26.62 -9.38
C ARG A 28 -22.79 25.44 -10.31
N THR A 29 -22.12 24.44 -9.80
CA THR A 29 -21.70 23.25 -10.53
C THR A 29 -22.83 22.23 -10.57
N ARG A 30 -23.01 21.58 -11.72
CA ARG A 30 -24.02 20.52 -11.86
C ARG A 30 -23.72 19.38 -10.88
N MET A 31 -24.65 19.11 -9.98
CA MET A 31 -24.62 18.06 -8.99
C MET A 31 -25.87 17.18 -9.11
N THR A 32 -25.73 15.92 -8.76
CA THR A 32 -26.83 14.95 -8.66
C THR A 32 -26.73 14.23 -7.33
N VAL A 33 -27.87 14.15 -6.60
CA VAL A 33 -27.98 13.41 -5.34
C VAL A 33 -29.04 12.33 -5.53
N SER A 34 -28.67 11.06 -5.36
CA SER A 34 -29.60 9.92 -5.42
C SER A 34 -30.53 9.87 -4.21
N ASN A 35 -31.51 8.97 -4.25
CA ASN A 35 -32.20 8.52 -3.05
C ASN A 35 -31.33 7.53 -2.28
N PHE A 36 -31.79 7.13 -1.07
CA PHE A 36 -31.16 6.02 -0.35
C PHE A 36 -31.24 4.74 -1.17
N THR A 37 -30.13 4.01 -1.21
CA THR A 37 -30.11 2.63 -1.70
C THR A 37 -30.69 1.69 -0.64
N GLU A 38 -30.96 0.43 -0.99
CA GLU A 38 -31.37 -0.61 -0.04
C GLU A 38 -30.31 -0.84 1.07
N LEU A 39 -29.06 -0.55 0.78
CA LEU A 39 -27.94 -0.64 1.72
C LEU A 39 -27.77 0.60 2.61
N GLY A 40 -28.66 1.59 2.52
CA GLY A 40 -28.55 2.83 3.29
C GLY A 40 -27.53 3.84 2.77
N LEU A 41 -27.06 3.67 1.53
CA LEU A 41 -26.09 4.59 0.91
C LEU A 41 -26.78 5.70 0.13
N VAL A 42 -26.19 6.88 0.16
CA VAL A 42 -26.57 8.01 -0.71
C VAL A 42 -25.42 8.32 -1.64
N GLU A 43 -25.70 8.36 -2.93
CA GLU A 43 -24.74 8.70 -3.97
C GLU A 43 -24.85 10.16 -4.35
N MET A 44 -23.72 10.84 -4.47
CA MET A 44 -23.64 12.21 -4.96
C MET A 44 -22.59 12.30 -6.06
N THR A 45 -22.94 12.91 -7.17
CA THR A 45 -22.00 13.23 -8.24
C THR A 45 -21.87 14.73 -8.40
N ARG A 46 -20.65 15.20 -8.66
CA ARG A 46 -20.33 16.59 -8.95
C ARG A 46 -19.41 16.66 -10.16
N LYS A 47 -19.77 17.44 -11.15
CA LYS A 47 -18.89 17.67 -12.30
C LYS A 47 -17.61 18.37 -11.83
N ARG A 48 -16.45 17.74 -12.07
CA ARG A 48 -15.16 18.37 -11.79
C ARG A 48 -14.92 19.50 -12.80
N THR A 49 -14.71 20.70 -12.32
CA THR A 49 -14.41 21.88 -13.14
C THR A 49 -12.97 22.36 -13.04
N ARG A 50 -12.25 21.92 -12.01
CA ARG A 50 -10.83 22.20 -11.76
C ARG A 50 -10.16 20.98 -11.15
N GLU A 51 -8.85 20.88 -11.31
CA GLU A 51 -8.02 19.94 -10.55
C GLU A 51 -8.17 20.18 -9.04
N SER A 52 -8.08 19.11 -8.25
CA SER A 52 -8.07 19.25 -6.79
C SER A 52 -6.79 19.96 -6.33
N LEU A 53 -6.87 20.74 -5.25
CA LEU A 53 -5.70 21.41 -4.68
C LEU A 53 -4.63 20.39 -4.27
N ALA A 54 -5.04 19.24 -3.75
CA ALA A 54 -4.10 18.16 -3.42
C ALA A 54 -3.32 17.67 -4.65
N HIS A 55 -3.99 17.55 -5.81
CA HIS A 55 -3.34 17.13 -7.05
C HIS A 55 -2.38 18.18 -7.62
N VAL A 56 -2.65 19.47 -7.35
CA VAL A 56 -1.81 20.58 -7.82
C VAL A 56 -0.66 20.86 -6.87
N LEU A 57 -0.87 20.69 -5.55
CA LEU A 57 0.07 21.12 -4.52
C LEU A 57 0.86 19.97 -3.89
N CYS A 58 0.45 18.72 -4.10
CA CYS A 58 1.05 17.56 -3.47
C CYS A 58 1.47 16.52 -4.51
N GLU A 59 2.47 15.75 -4.16
CA GLU A 59 2.91 14.56 -4.90
C GLU A 59 2.72 13.31 -4.05
N PRO A 60 2.67 12.11 -4.65
CA PRO A 60 2.61 10.88 -3.89
C PRO A 60 3.78 10.76 -2.92
N CYS A 61 3.52 10.31 -1.70
CA CYS A 61 4.56 10.07 -0.71
C CYS A 61 5.61 9.09 -1.27
N PRO A 62 6.92 9.43 -1.34
CA PRO A 62 7.95 8.55 -1.90
C PRO A 62 8.13 7.25 -1.12
N MET A 63 7.78 7.23 0.18
CA MET A 63 7.89 6.03 1.01
C MET A 63 6.83 4.97 0.69
N CYS A 64 5.58 5.37 0.49
CA CYS A 64 4.47 4.44 0.28
C CYS A 64 3.81 4.55 -1.10
N GLY A 65 4.25 5.48 -1.96
CA GLY A 65 3.65 5.72 -3.27
C GLY A 65 2.16 6.12 -3.19
N GLY A 66 1.73 6.75 -2.09
CA GLY A 66 0.35 7.16 -1.87
C GLY A 66 -0.56 6.11 -1.22
N ARG A 67 -0.05 4.95 -0.83
CA ARG A 67 -0.85 3.87 -0.19
C ARG A 67 -1.28 4.20 1.25
N GLY A 68 -0.56 5.10 1.95
CA GLY A 68 -0.80 5.43 3.35
C GLY A 68 -0.10 4.52 4.36
N GLU A 69 0.43 3.36 3.92
CA GLU A 69 1.13 2.37 4.73
C GLU A 69 2.32 1.77 3.96
N VAL A 70 3.29 1.23 4.70
CA VAL A 70 4.44 0.49 4.15
C VAL A 70 4.49 -0.91 4.76
N ARG A 71 5.04 -1.87 4.02
CA ARG A 71 5.28 -3.22 4.52
C ARG A 71 6.27 -3.18 5.69
N THR A 72 6.04 -4.01 6.70
CA THR A 72 6.97 -4.16 7.82
C THR A 72 8.31 -4.73 7.34
N ALA A 73 9.41 -4.42 8.03
CA ALA A 73 10.73 -4.96 7.72
C ALA A 73 10.71 -6.51 7.66
N ARG A 74 10.00 -7.17 8.58
CA ARG A 74 9.81 -8.63 8.57
C ARG A 74 9.14 -9.13 7.28
N THR A 75 8.12 -8.43 6.80
CA THR A 75 7.45 -8.78 5.52
C THR A 75 8.40 -8.64 4.34
N VAL A 76 9.29 -7.64 4.38
CA VAL A 76 10.31 -7.44 3.35
C VAL A 76 11.36 -8.55 3.42
N CYS A 77 11.82 -8.96 4.61
CA CYS A 77 12.71 -10.10 4.80
C CYS A 77 12.16 -11.38 4.13
N TYR A 78 10.89 -11.69 4.37
CA TYR A 78 10.26 -12.84 3.73
C TYR A 78 10.10 -12.68 2.20
N SER A 79 9.98 -11.45 1.70
CA SER A 79 9.98 -11.19 0.26
C SER A 79 11.36 -11.44 -0.35
N ILE A 80 12.42 -11.01 0.32
CA ILE A 80 13.82 -11.28 -0.07
C ILE A 80 14.07 -12.80 -0.12
N MET A 81 13.72 -13.52 0.94
CA MET A 81 13.91 -14.98 1.01
C MET A 81 13.19 -15.71 -0.13
N ARG A 82 11.94 -15.32 -0.43
CA ARG A 82 11.18 -15.89 -1.57
C ARG A 82 11.85 -15.60 -2.90
N GLU A 83 12.37 -14.39 -3.06
CA GLU A 83 13.07 -14.00 -4.28
C GLU A 83 14.36 -14.79 -4.49
N ILE A 84 15.14 -15.02 -3.43
CA ILE A 84 16.35 -15.87 -3.49
C ILE A 84 15.97 -17.30 -3.93
N VAL A 85 14.94 -17.89 -3.32
CA VAL A 85 14.47 -19.24 -3.71
C VAL A 85 14.01 -19.27 -5.17
N ARG A 86 13.32 -18.24 -5.63
CA ARG A 86 12.88 -18.10 -7.01
C ARG A 86 14.07 -18.02 -7.96
N LEU A 87 15.04 -17.16 -7.66
CA LEU A 87 16.24 -16.95 -8.47
C LEU A 87 17.15 -18.20 -8.48
N CYS A 88 17.30 -18.87 -7.35
CA CYS A 88 18.06 -20.11 -7.26
C CYS A 88 17.50 -21.21 -8.18
N LYS A 89 16.17 -21.31 -8.32
CA LYS A 89 15.53 -22.25 -9.24
C LYS A 89 15.70 -21.84 -10.71
N GLN A 90 15.71 -20.53 -10.97
CA GLN A 90 15.80 -20.02 -12.32
C GLN A 90 17.24 -20.00 -12.86
N TYR A 91 18.23 -19.73 -11.98
CA TYR A 91 19.63 -19.56 -12.35
C TYR A 91 20.50 -20.56 -11.56
N GLN A 92 20.66 -21.75 -12.10
CA GLN A 92 21.39 -22.84 -11.42
C GLN A 92 22.90 -22.58 -11.30
N GLU A 93 23.49 -21.82 -12.21
CA GLU A 93 24.92 -21.53 -12.27
C GLU A 93 25.37 -20.41 -11.30
N THR A 94 24.46 -19.71 -10.63
CA THR A 94 24.79 -18.69 -9.62
C THR A 94 25.61 -19.30 -8.49
N LYS A 95 26.68 -18.65 -8.10
CA LYS A 95 27.56 -19.10 -7.02
C LYS A 95 27.18 -18.52 -5.66
N GLU A 96 26.74 -17.27 -5.63
CA GLU A 96 26.39 -16.54 -4.41
C GLU A 96 25.30 -15.51 -4.67
N PHE A 97 24.65 -15.07 -3.60
CA PHE A 97 23.63 -14.02 -3.63
C PHE A 97 24.10 -12.81 -2.81
N HIS A 98 23.99 -11.62 -3.37
CA HIS A 98 24.20 -10.36 -2.66
C HIS A 98 22.87 -9.64 -2.52
N ILE A 99 22.48 -9.36 -1.28
CA ILE A 99 21.24 -8.66 -0.94
C ILE A 99 21.58 -7.23 -0.56
N GLN A 100 21.05 -6.28 -1.29
CA GLN A 100 21.08 -4.87 -0.93
C GLN A 100 19.71 -4.46 -0.40
N ALA A 101 19.65 -3.90 0.80
CA ALA A 101 18.41 -3.46 1.44
C ALA A 101 18.68 -2.33 2.44
N SER A 102 17.59 -1.72 2.94
CA SER A 102 17.71 -0.70 3.98
C SER A 102 18.28 -1.26 5.28
N GLN A 103 18.91 -0.40 6.09
CA GLN A 103 19.49 -0.78 7.40
C GLN A 103 18.49 -1.56 8.26
N THR A 104 17.25 -1.08 8.38
CA THR A 104 16.21 -1.73 9.20
C THR A 104 15.91 -3.17 8.76
N VAL A 105 15.96 -3.44 7.47
CA VAL A 105 15.71 -4.79 6.92
C VAL A 105 16.93 -5.68 7.16
N ILE A 106 18.13 -5.17 7.00
CA ILE A 106 19.36 -5.92 7.27
C ILE A 106 19.46 -6.27 8.76
N ASP A 107 19.20 -5.32 9.66
CA ASP A 107 19.18 -5.58 11.10
C ASP A 107 18.15 -6.67 11.46
N MET A 108 16.94 -6.59 10.89
CA MET A 108 15.90 -7.61 11.07
C MET A 108 16.36 -9.01 10.60
N LEU A 109 17.04 -9.10 9.45
CA LEU A 109 17.58 -10.37 8.94
C LEU A 109 18.68 -10.96 9.83
N LEU A 110 19.52 -10.10 10.42
CA LEU A 110 20.63 -10.54 11.27
C LEU A 110 20.21 -10.90 12.69
N GLU A 111 19.20 -10.22 13.23
CA GLU A 111 18.76 -10.38 14.62
C GLU A 111 17.57 -11.34 14.73
N GLU A 112 16.38 -10.90 14.28
CA GLU A 112 15.16 -11.65 14.53
C GLU A 112 14.93 -12.81 13.55
N GLU A 113 15.35 -12.69 12.30
CA GLU A 113 15.14 -13.68 11.24
C GLU A 113 16.43 -14.46 10.89
N SER A 114 17.46 -14.42 11.76
CA SER A 114 18.76 -15.08 11.54
C SER A 114 18.63 -16.58 11.32
N GLN A 115 17.79 -17.27 12.09
CA GLN A 115 17.53 -18.70 11.92
C GLN A 115 16.89 -19.03 10.56
N ALA A 116 15.96 -18.18 10.12
CA ALA A 116 15.30 -18.35 8.82
C ALA A 116 16.31 -18.13 7.67
N LEU A 117 17.23 -17.18 7.84
CA LEU A 117 18.30 -16.93 6.87
C LEU A 117 19.28 -18.11 6.80
N GLU A 118 19.68 -18.67 7.93
CA GLU A 118 20.53 -19.88 7.99
C GLU A 118 19.87 -21.08 7.29
N LEU A 119 18.59 -21.32 7.56
CA LEU A 119 17.81 -22.36 6.90
C LEU A 119 17.72 -22.14 5.39
N LEU A 120 17.56 -20.89 4.97
CA LEU A 120 17.54 -20.53 3.56
C LEU A 120 18.89 -20.83 2.90
N GLN A 121 20.02 -20.42 3.51
CA GLN A 121 21.37 -20.68 3.00
C GLN A 121 21.63 -22.18 2.87
N ALA A 122 21.22 -22.96 3.88
CA ALA A 122 21.32 -24.42 3.84
C ALA A 122 20.45 -25.02 2.72
N PHE A 123 19.27 -24.47 2.47
CA PHE A 123 18.37 -24.95 1.42
C PHE A 123 18.86 -24.63 0.01
N VAL A 124 19.39 -23.41 -0.20
CA VAL A 124 19.89 -23.00 -1.53
C VAL A 124 21.32 -23.48 -1.78
N GLU A 125 22.02 -23.98 -0.75
CA GLU A 125 23.42 -24.44 -0.77
C GLU A 125 24.40 -23.39 -1.34
N LYS A 126 24.11 -22.12 -1.13
CA LYS A 126 24.87 -20.98 -1.64
C LYS A 126 24.98 -19.90 -0.58
N PRO A 127 26.12 -19.19 -0.49
CA PRO A 127 26.29 -18.09 0.43
C PRO A 127 25.37 -16.92 0.07
N VAL A 128 24.87 -16.24 1.11
CA VAL A 128 24.06 -15.03 1.00
C VAL A 128 24.77 -13.91 1.75
N HIS A 129 25.19 -12.89 1.03
CA HIS A 129 25.86 -11.71 1.56
C HIS A 129 24.84 -10.57 1.73
N LEU A 130 24.92 -9.89 2.87
CA LEU A 130 24.02 -8.77 3.20
C LEU A 130 24.79 -7.46 3.13
N GLU A 131 24.24 -6.48 2.44
CA GLU A 131 24.79 -5.15 2.28
C GLU A 131 23.72 -4.09 2.54
N VAL A 132 24.08 -3.07 3.31
CA VAL A 132 23.18 -1.93 3.56
C VAL A 132 23.28 -0.93 2.45
N GLU A 133 22.15 -0.60 1.81
CA GLU A 133 22.05 0.50 0.87
C GLU A 133 21.30 1.68 1.53
N PRO A 134 22.01 2.74 1.95
CA PRO A 134 21.42 3.83 2.72
C PRO A 134 20.35 4.64 1.98
N SER A 135 20.35 4.60 0.65
CA SER A 135 19.39 5.32 -0.19
C SER A 135 18.04 4.58 -0.31
N TYR A 136 17.98 3.31 0.08
CA TYR A 136 16.77 2.50 -0.05
C TYR A 136 15.73 2.82 1.02
N THR A 137 14.48 2.91 0.60
CA THR A 137 13.35 2.89 1.52
C THR A 137 13.18 1.49 2.12
N GLN A 138 12.41 1.37 3.20
CA GLN A 138 12.20 0.07 3.87
C GLN A 138 11.72 -1.05 2.94
N GLU A 139 10.98 -0.73 1.89
CA GLU A 139 10.43 -1.73 0.96
C GLU A 139 11.33 -2.07 -0.21
N GLN A 140 12.38 -1.27 -0.44
CA GLN A 140 13.30 -1.47 -1.55
C GLN A 140 14.38 -2.48 -1.16
N PHE A 141 14.62 -3.41 -2.06
CA PHE A 141 15.72 -4.36 -1.98
C PHE A 141 16.08 -4.86 -3.37
N ASP A 142 17.33 -5.24 -3.54
CA ASP A 142 17.83 -5.94 -4.71
C ASP A 142 18.50 -7.26 -4.29
N VAL A 143 18.36 -8.28 -5.15
CA VAL A 143 19.05 -9.56 -5.04
C VAL A 143 19.91 -9.72 -6.27
N ILE A 144 21.21 -9.57 -6.09
CA ILE A 144 22.23 -9.62 -7.13
C ILE A 144 22.81 -11.02 -7.17
N LEU A 145 22.95 -11.57 -8.36
CA LEU A 145 23.54 -12.87 -8.64
C LEU A 145 25.02 -12.71 -8.99
N ALA A 146 25.90 -13.50 -8.36
CA ALA A 146 27.32 -13.54 -8.67
C ALA A 146 27.84 -15.00 -8.87
#